data_e20db1155f5dd8736a944ab81395f95c
#
_entry.id   e20db1155f5dd8736a944ab81395f95c
#
_cell.length_a   1.000
_cell.length_b   1.000
_cell.length_c   1.000
_cell.angle_alpha   90.00
_cell.angle_beta   90.00
_cell.angle_gamma   90.00
#
_symmetry.space_group_name_H-M   'P 1'
#
loop_
_entity.id
_entity.type
_entity.pdbx_description
1 polymer ?
#
loop_
_entity_poly.entity_id
_entity_poly.type
_entity_poly.pdbx_seq_one_letter_code
_entity_poly.pdbx_strand_id
1 'polypeptide(L)'
;LSGGYAPLGGVYASDEVVAPIAAVGGGMMFFTYSAHSAACAAGIAALTILEDENLVAASATKGVDFLRRLRPLEDHPHVREVRGLGLMLGIELVRDKADGEPYGPTDDMANQVVAEALRRGVWVYPAGDGSVPDALLIGPPFTITEAEMDTVVAVVGEAISAVCGD
;
A
#
# COMPACT_ATOMS: atom_id res chain seq x y z
N LEU A 1 -9.59 -6.17 7.76
CA LEU A 1 -10.31 -7.42 8.04
C LEU A 1 -11.56 -7.58 7.18
N SER A 2 -12.30 -6.51 6.94
CA SER A 2 -13.59 -6.58 6.22
C SER A 2 -13.51 -6.21 4.74
N GLY A 3 -12.33 -6.05 4.16
CA GLY A 3 -12.17 -5.57 2.78
C GLY A 3 -12.68 -4.14 2.54
N GLY A 4 -12.86 -3.34 3.58
CA GLY A 4 -13.42 -1.98 3.48
C GLY A 4 -14.96 -1.91 3.48
N TYR A 5 -15.65 -3.04 3.47
CA TYR A 5 -17.12 -3.09 3.45
C TYR A 5 -17.77 -2.67 4.77
N ALA A 6 -17.06 -2.82 5.88
CA ALA A 6 -17.53 -2.37 7.19
C ALA A 6 -16.33 -1.92 8.05
N PRO A 7 -16.50 -0.93 8.94
CA PRO A 7 -15.46 -0.56 9.89
C PRO A 7 -15.24 -1.71 10.88
N LEU A 8 -14.07 -2.37 10.77
CA LEU A 8 -13.70 -3.50 11.61
C LEU A 8 -12.20 -3.49 11.86
N GLY A 9 -11.82 -3.45 13.13
CA GLY A 9 -10.46 -3.64 13.60
C GLY A 9 -10.42 -4.74 14.66
N GLY A 10 -9.26 -5.38 14.84
CA GLY A 10 -9.06 -6.40 15.86
C GLY A 10 -7.64 -6.34 16.41
N VAL A 11 -7.52 -6.68 17.69
CA VAL A 11 -6.24 -6.87 18.35
C VAL A 11 -6.15 -8.31 18.80
N TYR A 12 -5.07 -8.99 18.43
CA TYR A 12 -4.78 -10.34 18.87
C TYR A 12 -3.50 -10.30 19.71
N ALA A 13 -3.54 -10.88 20.89
CA ALA A 13 -2.40 -10.96 21.78
C ALA A 13 -2.36 -12.31 22.50
N SER A 14 -1.18 -12.81 22.79
CA SER A 14 -1.01 -14.00 23.63
C SER A 14 -1.33 -13.70 25.09
N ASP A 15 -1.64 -14.74 25.86
CA ASP A 15 -1.87 -14.62 27.31
C ASP A 15 -0.66 -14.03 28.02
N GLU A 16 0.55 -14.32 27.55
CA GLU A 16 1.81 -13.76 28.09
C GLU A 16 1.85 -12.23 28.01
N VAL A 17 1.32 -11.65 26.90
CA VAL A 17 1.24 -10.19 26.71
C VAL A 17 0.08 -9.59 27.51
N VAL A 18 -1.04 -10.31 27.62
CA VAL A 18 -2.24 -9.80 28.28
C VAL A 18 -2.18 -9.91 29.80
N ALA A 19 -1.59 -10.98 30.33
CA ALA A 19 -1.59 -11.26 31.78
C ALA A 19 -0.99 -10.12 32.63
N PRO A 20 0.15 -9.50 32.31
CA PRO A 20 0.68 -8.37 33.08
C PRO A 20 -0.26 -7.15 33.08
N ILE A 21 -0.94 -6.89 31.98
CA ILE A 21 -1.89 -5.77 31.85
C ILE A 21 -3.10 -6.04 32.72
N ALA A 22 -3.63 -7.26 32.70
CA ALA A 22 -4.76 -7.67 33.52
C ALA A 22 -4.44 -7.64 35.00
N ALA A 23 -3.21 -8.04 35.41
CA ALA A 23 -2.77 -8.11 36.80
C ALA A 23 -2.73 -6.74 37.48
N VAL A 24 -2.49 -5.64 36.73
CA VAL A 24 -2.49 -4.27 37.30
C VAL A 24 -3.85 -3.58 37.17
N GLY A 25 -4.89 -4.32 36.84
CA GLY A 25 -6.23 -3.73 36.58
C GLY A 25 -6.24 -2.77 35.40
N GLY A 26 -5.31 -2.94 34.48
CA GLY A 26 -5.09 -2.07 33.36
C GLY A 26 -6.33 -1.92 32.49
N GLY A 27 -6.53 -0.71 32.03
CA GLY A 27 -7.73 -0.26 31.36
C GLY A 27 -8.14 -1.13 30.19
N MET A 28 -9.30 -1.72 30.30
CA MET A 28 -9.97 -2.28 29.12
C MET A 28 -10.39 -1.13 28.22
N MET A 29 -9.88 -1.13 27.01
CA MET A 29 -10.46 -0.32 25.94
C MET A 29 -11.81 -0.92 25.59
N PHE A 30 -12.86 -0.21 25.88
CA PHE A 30 -14.22 -0.61 25.56
C PHE A 30 -14.85 0.37 24.59
N PHE A 31 -15.36 -0.13 23.48
CA PHE A 31 -16.09 0.64 22.50
C PHE A 31 -17.55 0.19 22.49
N THR A 32 -18.49 1.14 22.54
CA THR A 32 -19.94 0.85 22.54
C THR A 32 -20.36 -0.05 21.36
N TYR A 33 -19.72 0.10 20.23
CA TYR A 33 -19.99 -0.69 19.01
C TYR A 33 -19.03 -1.88 18.81
N SER A 34 -18.33 -2.32 19.85
CA SER A 34 -17.53 -3.55 19.79
C SER A 34 -18.38 -4.75 19.38
N ALA A 35 -17.81 -5.65 18.61
CA ALA A 35 -18.46 -6.86 18.11
C ALA A 35 -19.79 -6.58 17.35
N HIS A 36 -19.86 -5.47 16.63
CA HIS A 36 -21.02 -5.16 15.80
C HIS A 36 -21.29 -6.27 14.79
N SER A 37 -22.44 -6.90 14.89
CA SER A 37 -22.74 -8.16 14.20
C SER A 37 -22.61 -8.09 12.67
N ALA A 38 -23.06 -7.00 12.05
CA ALA A 38 -22.91 -6.82 10.59
C ALA A 38 -21.44 -6.64 10.18
N ALA A 39 -20.64 -5.91 10.97
CA ALA A 39 -19.21 -5.75 10.70
C ALA A 39 -18.46 -7.08 10.88
N CYS A 40 -18.79 -7.86 11.91
CA CYS A 40 -18.22 -9.20 12.12
C CYS A 40 -18.60 -10.16 10.98
N ALA A 41 -19.84 -10.14 10.51
CA ALA A 41 -20.28 -10.95 9.37
C ALA A 41 -19.53 -10.59 8.08
N ALA A 42 -19.33 -9.28 7.80
CA ALA A 42 -18.51 -8.83 6.68
C ALA A 42 -17.04 -9.27 6.80
N GLY A 43 -16.48 -9.24 8.02
CA GLY A 43 -15.14 -9.74 8.30
C GLY A 43 -15.00 -11.23 8.05
N ILE A 44 -15.97 -12.04 8.53
CA ILE A 44 -16.00 -13.49 8.29
C ILE A 44 -16.04 -13.75 6.79
N ALA A 45 -16.94 -13.12 6.05
CA ALA A 45 -17.08 -13.30 4.60
C ALA A 45 -15.75 -12.95 3.88
N ALA A 46 -15.11 -11.84 4.24
CA ALA A 46 -13.84 -11.44 3.64
C ALA A 46 -12.72 -12.46 3.92
N LEU A 47 -12.62 -12.96 5.15
CA LEU A 47 -11.62 -13.96 5.51
C LEU A 47 -11.88 -15.31 4.81
N THR A 48 -13.14 -15.72 4.71
CA THR A 48 -13.52 -16.93 3.98
C THR A 48 -13.11 -16.85 2.50
N ILE A 49 -13.35 -15.70 1.84
CA ILE A 49 -12.92 -15.49 0.45
C ILE A 49 -11.39 -15.56 0.34
N LEU A 50 -10.66 -14.96 1.27
CA LEU A 50 -9.19 -15.01 1.28
C LEU A 50 -8.66 -16.44 1.36
N GLU A 51 -9.31 -17.30 2.15
CA GLU A 51 -8.95 -18.71 2.30
C GLU A 51 -9.39 -19.53 1.09
N ASP A 52 -10.66 -19.48 0.70
CA ASP A 52 -11.24 -20.30 -0.36
C ASP A 52 -10.59 -20.03 -1.72
N GLU A 53 -10.24 -18.78 -2.02
CA GLU A 53 -9.58 -18.37 -3.25
C GLU A 53 -8.06 -18.35 -3.14
N ASN A 54 -7.49 -18.75 -2.00
CA ASN A 54 -6.05 -18.77 -1.73
C ASN A 54 -5.34 -17.44 -2.07
N LEU A 55 -5.99 -16.32 -1.76
CA LEU A 55 -5.56 -14.99 -2.20
C LEU A 55 -4.25 -14.54 -1.56
N VAL A 56 -3.90 -15.03 -0.38
CA VAL A 56 -2.61 -14.72 0.27
C VAL A 56 -1.45 -15.27 -0.56
N ALA A 57 -1.52 -16.54 -1.00
CA ALA A 57 -0.50 -17.13 -1.85
C ALA A 57 -0.49 -16.50 -3.26
N ALA A 58 -1.68 -16.18 -3.79
CA ALA A 58 -1.81 -15.46 -5.05
C ALA A 58 -1.14 -14.07 -4.98
N SER A 59 -1.30 -13.35 -3.86
CA SER A 59 -0.62 -12.06 -3.62
C SER A 59 0.91 -12.20 -3.68
N ALA A 60 1.47 -13.24 -3.07
CA ALA A 60 2.92 -13.47 -3.11
C ALA A 60 3.42 -13.68 -4.55
N THR A 61 2.72 -14.50 -5.33
CA THR A 61 3.10 -14.80 -6.72
C THR A 61 2.94 -13.58 -7.63
N LYS A 62 1.77 -12.92 -7.58
CA LYS A 62 1.49 -11.71 -8.37
C LYS A 62 2.44 -10.58 -8.00
N GLY A 63 2.77 -10.45 -6.71
CA GLY A 63 3.68 -9.41 -6.23
C GLY A 63 5.08 -9.50 -6.81
N VAL A 64 5.62 -10.71 -6.96
CA VAL A 64 6.92 -10.93 -7.62
C VAL A 64 6.86 -10.49 -9.09
N ASP A 65 5.80 -10.86 -9.80
CA ASP A 65 5.64 -10.45 -11.21
C ASP A 65 5.41 -8.94 -11.34
N PHE A 66 4.58 -8.36 -10.49
CA PHE A 66 4.31 -6.93 -10.53
C PHE A 66 5.55 -6.09 -10.20
N LEU A 67 6.31 -6.50 -9.17
CA LEU A 67 7.58 -5.86 -8.85
C LEU A 67 8.56 -5.92 -10.03
N ARG A 68 8.64 -7.07 -10.73
CA ARG A 68 9.45 -7.24 -11.92
C ARG A 68 9.04 -6.28 -13.05
N ARG A 69 7.73 -6.05 -13.24
CA ARG A 69 7.19 -5.11 -14.25
C ARG A 69 7.46 -3.65 -13.88
N LEU A 70 7.48 -3.31 -12.60
CA LEU A 70 7.75 -1.95 -12.10
C LEU A 70 9.25 -1.60 -12.09
N ARG A 71 10.13 -2.58 -11.93
CA ARG A 71 11.58 -2.34 -11.85
C ARG A 71 12.18 -1.51 -12.97
N PRO A 72 11.75 -1.60 -14.24
CA PRO A 72 12.26 -0.70 -15.28
C PRO A 72 12.06 0.79 -15.02
N LEU A 73 11.12 1.16 -14.13
CA LEU A 73 10.97 2.55 -13.70
C LEU A 73 12.19 3.06 -12.92
N GLU A 74 13.01 2.16 -12.37
CA GLU A 74 14.28 2.54 -11.74
C GLU A 74 15.29 3.12 -12.75
N ASP A 75 15.11 2.96 -14.05
CA ASP A 75 15.96 3.61 -15.06
C ASP A 75 15.68 5.12 -15.17
N HIS A 76 14.54 5.58 -14.62
CA HIS A 76 14.19 6.99 -14.61
C HIS A 76 15.08 7.78 -13.63
N PRO A 77 15.58 8.99 -14.00
CA PRO A 77 16.51 9.77 -13.16
C PRO A 77 15.92 10.20 -11.81
N HIS A 78 14.60 10.26 -11.71
CA HIS A 78 13.88 10.65 -10.51
C HIS A 78 13.27 9.48 -9.71
N VAL A 79 13.55 8.24 -10.07
CA VAL A 79 13.15 7.04 -9.33
C VAL A 79 14.38 6.41 -8.69
N ARG A 80 14.45 6.44 -7.36
CA ARG A 80 15.57 5.88 -6.62
C ARG A 80 15.48 4.36 -6.49
N GLU A 81 14.32 3.88 -6.09
CA GLU A 81 14.10 2.48 -5.78
C GLU A 81 12.64 2.09 -5.99
N VAL A 82 12.44 0.86 -6.47
CA VAL A 82 11.15 0.17 -6.49
C VAL A 82 11.23 -1.06 -5.59
N ARG A 83 10.44 -1.09 -4.52
CA ARG A 83 10.47 -2.15 -3.51
C ARG A 83 9.08 -2.60 -3.09
N GLY A 84 9.00 -3.76 -2.45
CA GLY A 84 7.74 -4.23 -1.88
C GLY A 84 7.73 -5.71 -1.56
N LEU A 85 6.62 -6.13 -0.96
CA LEU A 85 6.34 -7.52 -0.63
C LEU A 85 4.88 -7.83 -0.94
N GLY A 86 4.65 -8.92 -1.66
CA GLY A 86 3.32 -9.24 -2.18
C GLY A 86 2.82 -8.08 -3.05
N LEU A 87 1.57 -7.71 -2.88
CA LEU A 87 0.94 -6.60 -3.60
C LEU A 87 1.04 -5.24 -2.88
N MET A 88 1.90 -5.09 -1.90
CA MET A 88 2.23 -3.81 -1.30
C MET A 88 3.59 -3.35 -1.86
N LEU A 89 3.57 -2.43 -2.81
CA LEU A 89 4.72 -1.99 -3.58
C LEU A 89 4.92 -0.49 -3.41
N GLY A 90 6.17 -0.05 -3.37
CA GLY A 90 6.53 1.35 -3.22
C GLY A 90 7.51 1.80 -4.28
N ILE A 91 7.39 3.05 -4.71
CA ILE A 91 8.31 3.75 -5.61
C ILE A 91 8.81 4.98 -4.88
N GLU A 92 10.12 5.06 -4.63
CA GLU A 92 10.75 6.21 -4.00
C GLU A 92 11.16 7.22 -5.06
N LEU A 93 10.69 8.46 -4.90
CA LEU A 93 10.99 9.58 -5.78
C LEU A 93 12.11 10.44 -5.19
N VAL A 94 13.02 10.88 -6.02
CA VAL A 94 14.14 11.76 -5.64
C VAL A 94 14.36 12.84 -6.68
N ARG A 95 14.93 13.97 -6.26
CA ARG A 95 15.30 15.05 -7.17
C ARG A 95 16.48 14.67 -8.04
N ASP A 96 17.49 14.06 -7.45
CA ASP A 96 18.66 13.55 -8.13
C ASP A 96 18.98 12.15 -7.61
N LYS A 97 18.99 11.19 -8.51
CA LYS A 97 19.29 9.80 -8.20
C LYS A 97 20.76 9.56 -7.91
N ALA A 98 21.67 10.33 -8.55
CA ALA A 98 23.11 10.11 -8.42
C ALA A 98 23.58 10.38 -6.98
N ASP A 99 23.05 11.46 -6.39
CA ASP A 99 23.39 11.87 -5.02
C ASP A 99 22.33 11.43 -4.00
N GLY A 100 21.18 10.91 -4.46
CA GLY A 100 20.06 10.57 -3.62
C GLY A 100 19.38 11.79 -3.01
N GLU A 101 19.48 12.96 -3.65
CA GLU A 101 18.92 14.22 -3.15
C GLU A 101 17.38 14.12 -3.14
N PRO A 102 16.73 14.28 -1.98
CA PRO A 102 15.28 14.30 -1.91
C PRO A 102 14.72 15.61 -2.50
N TYR A 103 13.45 15.58 -2.87
CA TYR A 103 12.71 16.80 -3.15
C TYR A 103 12.56 17.66 -1.89
N GLY A 104 12.38 18.96 -2.06
CA GLY A 104 12.15 19.86 -0.94
C GLY A 104 10.77 19.64 -0.29
N PRO A 105 10.61 20.00 0.98
CA PRO A 105 9.37 19.74 1.72
C PRO A 105 8.14 20.48 1.17
N THR A 106 8.33 21.42 0.25
CA THR A 106 7.26 22.17 -0.42
C THR A 106 7.00 21.71 -1.85
N ASP A 107 7.81 20.78 -2.38
CA ASP A 107 7.70 20.34 -3.77
C ASP A 107 6.50 19.41 -3.96
N ASP A 108 6.14 18.64 -2.92
CA ASP A 108 4.93 17.79 -2.88
C ASP A 108 4.80 16.85 -4.10
N MET A 109 5.93 16.30 -4.53
CA MET A 109 6.03 15.57 -5.80
C MET A 109 5.17 14.31 -5.82
N ALA A 110 5.10 13.58 -4.70
CA ALA A 110 4.25 12.39 -4.62
C ALA A 110 2.78 12.72 -4.92
N ASN A 111 2.23 13.78 -4.35
CA ASN A 111 0.85 14.18 -4.63
C ASN A 111 0.66 14.68 -6.07
N GLN A 112 1.63 15.35 -6.65
CA GLN A 112 1.57 15.78 -8.05
C GLN A 112 1.53 14.57 -9.00
N VAL A 113 2.40 13.57 -8.77
CA VAL A 113 2.41 12.33 -9.57
C VAL A 113 1.10 11.54 -9.38
N VAL A 114 0.59 11.45 -8.14
CA VAL A 114 -0.72 10.82 -7.87
C VAL A 114 -1.85 11.50 -8.63
N ALA A 115 -1.88 12.83 -8.63
CA ALA A 115 -2.90 13.60 -9.36
C ALA A 115 -2.82 13.37 -10.87
N GLU A 116 -1.62 13.30 -11.42
CA GLU A 116 -1.40 13.03 -12.85
C GLU A 116 -1.79 11.59 -13.21
N ALA A 117 -1.40 10.60 -12.41
CA ALA A 117 -1.80 9.20 -12.59
C ALA A 117 -3.34 9.05 -12.53
N LEU A 118 -3.99 9.74 -11.58
CA LEU A 118 -5.45 9.73 -11.47
C LEU A 118 -6.14 10.32 -12.71
N ARG A 119 -5.60 11.41 -13.29
CA ARG A 119 -6.11 11.97 -14.55
C ARG A 119 -6.03 10.97 -15.71
N ARG A 120 -5.07 10.05 -15.65
CA ARG A 120 -4.87 8.98 -16.64
C ARG A 120 -5.66 7.71 -16.30
N GLY A 121 -6.44 7.70 -15.20
CA GLY A 121 -7.33 6.62 -14.83
C GLY A 121 -6.75 5.60 -13.83
N VAL A 122 -5.58 5.86 -13.25
CA VAL A 122 -4.96 5.03 -12.21
C VAL A 122 -4.77 5.83 -10.94
N TRP A 123 -5.32 5.34 -9.84
CA TRP A 123 -5.09 5.92 -8.54
C TRP A 123 -4.07 5.10 -7.76
N VAL A 124 -2.98 5.74 -7.36
CA VAL A 124 -2.00 5.24 -6.40
C VAL A 124 -2.01 6.14 -5.17
N TYR A 125 -1.41 5.72 -4.08
CA TYR A 125 -1.45 6.46 -2.84
C TYR A 125 -0.14 7.24 -2.64
N PRO A 126 -0.18 8.53 -2.27
CA PRO A 126 1.02 9.26 -1.88
C PRO A 126 1.52 8.69 -0.55
N ALA A 127 2.80 8.40 -0.48
CA ALA A 127 3.45 7.87 0.70
C ALA A 127 4.74 8.65 0.96
N GLY A 128 5.31 8.44 2.11
CA GLY A 128 6.55 9.07 2.51
C GLY A 128 6.54 9.39 4.00
N ASP A 129 7.71 9.61 4.52
CA ASP A 129 7.94 10.08 5.89
C ASP A 129 9.14 11.05 5.91
N GLY A 130 9.60 11.44 7.09
CA GLY A 130 10.72 12.37 7.22
C GLY A 130 12.06 11.89 6.64
N SER A 131 12.22 10.58 6.40
CA SER A 131 13.42 9.98 5.83
C SER A 131 13.30 9.73 4.32
N VAL A 132 12.07 9.48 3.86
CA VAL A 132 11.70 9.30 2.45
C VAL A 132 10.48 10.18 2.18
N PRO A 133 10.69 11.48 1.91
CA PRO A 133 9.59 12.45 1.86
C PRO A 133 8.61 12.21 0.72
N ASP A 134 9.08 11.73 -0.43
CA ASP A 134 8.26 11.51 -1.60
C ASP A 134 8.32 10.06 -2.07
N ALA A 135 7.20 9.36 -1.91
CA ALA A 135 7.04 7.99 -2.39
C ALA A 135 5.61 7.75 -2.88
N LEU A 136 5.45 6.75 -3.72
CA LEU A 136 4.16 6.24 -4.17
C LEU A 136 3.94 4.86 -3.56
N LEU A 137 2.75 4.60 -3.05
CA LEU A 137 2.31 3.27 -2.62
C LEU A 137 1.30 2.71 -3.62
N ILE A 138 1.59 1.52 -4.11
CA ILE A 138 0.73 0.74 -4.99
C ILE A 138 0.21 -0.45 -4.18
N GLY A 139 -1.10 -0.49 -3.95
CA GLY A 139 -1.78 -1.53 -3.18
C GLY A 139 -3.06 -1.96 -3.87
N PRO A 140 -2.99 -2.71 -4.97
CA PRO A 140 -4.17 -3.13 -5.72
C PRO A 140 -4.93 -4.23 -4.98
N PRO A 141 -6.19 -4.52 -5.38
CA PRO A 141 -6.91 -5.67 -4.88
C PRO A 141 -6.18 -6.98 -5.25
N PHE A 142 -6.35 -8.02 -4.45
CA PHE A 142 -5.76 -9.35 -4.71
C PHE A 142 -6.17 -9.95 -6.05
N THR A 143 -7.31 -9.50 -6.59
CA THR A 143 -7.87 -9.94 -7.86
C THR A 143 -7.28 -9.25 -9.09
N ILE A 144 -6.36 -8.30 -8.92
CA ILE A 144 -5.74 -7.58 -10.03
C ILE A 144 -5.25 -8.54 -11.13
N THR A 145 -5.56 -8.23 -12.37
CA THR A 145 -5.17 -8.98 -13.57
C THR A 145 -3.82 -8.50 -14.11
N GLU A 146 -3.19 -9.31 -14.97
CA GLU A 146 -1.94 -8.92 -15.64
C GLU A 146 -2.10 -7.67 -16.49
N ALA A 147 -3.20 -7.54 -17.23
CA ALA A 147 -3.48 -6.36 -18.05
C ALA A 147 -3.65 -5.09 -17.21
N GLU A 148 -4.24 -5.20 -16.02
CA GLU A 148 -4.34 -4.08 -15.09
C GLU A 148 -2.99 -3.73 -14.49
N MET A 149 -2.14 -4.72 -14.17
CA MET A 149 -0.76 -4.47 -13.75
C MET A 149 0.04 -3.73 -14.82
N ASP A 150 -0.07 -4.14 -16.09
CA ASP A 150 0.57 -3.43 -17.21
C ASP A 150 0.06 -1.99 -17.35
N THR A 151 -1.24 -1.78 -17.18
CA THR A 151 -1.85 -0.44 -17.19
C THR A 151 -1.28 0.44 -16.07
N VAL A 152 -1.19 -0.10 -14.84
CA VAL A 152 -0.62 0.64 -13.71
C VAL A 152 0.85 1.00 -13.96
N VAL A 153 1.66 0.07 -14.45
CA VAL A 153 3.08 0.33 -14.77
C VAL A 153 3.21 1.44 -15.81
N ALA A 154 2.46 1.36 -16.90
CA ALA A 154 2.52 2.35 -17.97
C ALA A 154 2.10 3.74 -17.48
N VAL A 155 0.94 3.82 -16.83
CA VAL A 155 0.37 5.10 -16.36
C VAL A 155 1.23 5.74 -15.28
N VAL A 156 1.76 4.96 -14.33
CA VAL A 156 2.64 5.49 -13.28
C VAL A 156 3.94 6.00 -13.87
N GLY A 157 4.54 5.27 -14.81
CA GLY A 157 5.75 5.72 -15.52
C GLY A 157 5.53 7.03 -16.28
N GLU A 158 4.43 7.12 -17.05
CA GLU A 158 4.06 8.34 -17.76
C GLU A 158 3.78 9.51 -16.81
N ALA A 159 3.16 9.26 -15.65
CA ALA A 159 2.88 10.29 -14.67
C ALA A 159 4.17 10.82 -14.03
N ILE A 160 5.13 9.94 -13.72
CA ILE A 160 6.45 10.33 -13.21
C ILE A 160 7.18 11.20 -14.23
N SER A 161 7.29 10.76 -15.48
CA SER A 161 7.95 11.56 -16.54
C SER A 161 7.26 12.90 -16.78
N ALA A 162 5.92 12.93 -16.73
CA ALA A 162 5.18 14.17 -16.94
C ALA A 162 5.38 15.22 -15.83
N VAL A 163 5.61 14.77 -14.59
CA VAL A 163 5.71 15.65 -13.41
C VAL A 163 7.17 15.95 -13.06
N CYS A 164 8.03 14.94 -13.08
CA CYS A 164 9.42 15.09 -12.70
C CYS A 164 10.33 15.55 -13.87
N GLY A 165 9.88 15.33 -15.12
CA GLY A 165 10.70 15.49 -16.32
C GLY A 165 11.43 14.19 -16.68
N ASP A 166 12.07 14.17 -17.84
CA ASP A 166 12.87 13.03 -18.33
C ASP A 166 14.32 13.11 -17.87
#